data_551833522ff301f5bf71b6fded33e9f1
#
_entry.id   551833522ff301f5bf71b6fded33e9f1
#
_cell.length_a   1.000
_cell.length_b   1.000
_cell.length_c   1.000
_cell.angle_alpha   90.00
_cell.angle_beta   90.00
_cell.angle_gamma   90.00
#
_symmetry.space_group_name_H-M   'P 1'
#
loop_
_entity.id
_entity.type
_entity.pdbx_description
1 polymer ?
#
loop_
_entity_poly.entity_id
_entity_poly.type
_entity_poly.pdbx_seq_one_letter_code
_entity_poly.pdbx_strand_id
1 'polypeptide(L)'
;MNVDTTRDEFLIRNQKIHFGRLLSYIKPHIPLFLLCTVFSLLVNAATVAKPYIVKYVIDEHLVSGKPSITVIRFMGILYFVLIVLSAALTYAQTYFMTYIGQKIMYRIRNQLFEHVQKMSMRFFDKNSSGKILTRVTNDVESLDEIFSGILIDFFRELIMIAGIIIAMFTIDVKLALIGTGCVPVIALVTFIYRIAARKNFIKMKGMITRINGFLAENISGMKIVKIFHREKEKYNELQELEREYFKLSFREVILNGLGRPAMDIINNFTIALLIWFCVGKVLNSSLDIGILYAFIAYIKQFFEPISALSEQYTTIQSAFISAKRIFEILDNKEDIEDLYCGQPIEKLKGDIEFKNVWFAYNDEDWVLKDVSFKISSGETVAFVGATGSGKSTIISLMARFYDIQRGEILIDGKNIKEYRLHDLRKHIAVVLQDVFLFTGDIKSNIRLKNNSITDNDIKNAALLVGADQFIESLPCKYDEEVKEKGCTFSSGQRQLISFVRAIAFKPSILVLDEATANIDTETEIMIQNAMARMSENRTCIIIAHRLSTVKNADKIIVLHKGRIKETGNHADLLRNKGIYSQLYNLQ
;
A
#
# COMPACT_ATOMS: atom_id res chain seq x y z
N MET A 1 10.50 4.48 -35.87
CA MET A 1 9.10 3.99 -35.92
C MET A 1 8.89 2.60 -35.29
N ASN A 2 9.95 1.87 -34.90
CA ASN A 2 9.84 0.49 -34.38
C ASN A 2 10.01 0.32 -32.85
N VAL A 3 10.19 1.42 -32.08
CA VAL A 3 10.42 1.33 -30.64
C VAL A 3 9.08 1.42 -29.84
N ASP A 4 8.07 2.07 -30.40
CA ASP A 4 6.77 2.22 -29.72
C ASP A 4 5.91 0.95 -29.80
N THR A 5 5.97 0.22 -30.92
CA THR A 5 5.17 -1.02 -31.10
C THR A 5 5.61 -2.15 -30.17
N THR A 6 6.90 -2.32 -29.92
CA THR A 6 7.41 -3.34 -28.99
C THR A 6 7.10 -3.01 -27.54
N ARG A 7 7.04 -1.73 -27.18
CA ARG A 7 6.69 -1.26 -25.83
C ARG A 7 5.19 -1.45 -25.56
N ASP A 8 4.36 -1.19 -26.56
CA ASP A 8 2.91 -1.39 -26.48
C ASP A 8 2.53 -2.88 -26.43
N GLU A 9 3.20 -3.74 -27.23
CA GLU A 9 3.00 -5.19 -27.16
C GLU A 9 3.44 -5.79 -25.84
N PHE A 10 4.54 -5.32 -25.27
CA PHE A 10 5.01 -5.75 -23.94
C PHE A 10 4.07 -5.29 -22.83
N LEU A 11 3.50 -4.08 -22.92
CA LEU A 11 2.51 -3.56 -21.99
C LEU A 11 1.20 -4.35 -22.07
N ILE A 12 0.74 -4.67 -23.27
CA ILE A 12 -0.50 -5.46 -23.51
C ILE A 12 -0.32 -6.90 -23.02
N ARG A 13 0.85 -7.51 -23.23
CA ARG A 13 1.14 -8.88 -22.76
C ARG A 13 1.17 -8.97 -21.24
N ASN A 14 1.81 -8.01 -20.57
CA ASN A 14 1.81 -7.93 -19.10
C ASN A 14 0.42 -7.65 -18.52
N GLN A 15 -0.40 -6.83 -19.18
CA GLN A 15 -1.79 -6.60 -18.77
C GLN A 15 -2.63 -7.89 -18.81
N LYS A 16 -2.45 -8.75 -19.83
CA LYS A 16 -3.16 -10.03 -19.91
C LYS A 16 -2.80 -11.00 -18.79
N ILE A 17 -1.54 -11.03 -18.37
CA ILE A 17 -1.06 -11.90 -17.28
C ILE A 17 -1.67 -11.47 -15.94
N HIS A 18 -1.68 -10.18 -15.67
CA HIS A 18 -2.25 -9.65 -14.42
C HIS A 18 -3.78 -9.81 -14.36
N PHE A 19 -4.47 -9.69 -15.50
CA PHE A 19 -5.91 -9.92 -15.58
C PHE A 19 -6.29 -11.38 -15.27
N GLY A 20 -5.59 -12.33 -15.87
CA GLY A 20 -5.82 -13.75 -15.58
C GLY A 20 -5.60 -14.11 -14.12
N ARG A 21 -4.61 -13.45 -13.49
CA ARG A 21 -4.32 -13.62 -12.05
C ARG A 21 -5.40 -12.99 -11.17
N LEU A 22 -5.90 -11.79 -11.51
CA LEU A 22 -7.05 -11.19 -10.82
C LEU A 22 -8.28 -12.09 -10.88
N LEU A 23 -8.60 -12.64 -12.06
CA LEU A 23 -9.70 -13.57 -12.22
C LEU A 23 -9.52 -14.86 -11.40
N SER A 24 -8.28 -15.27 -11.11
CA SER A 24 -8.02 -16.46 -10.27
C SER A 24 -8.52 -16.29 -8.83
N TYR A 25 -8.60 -15.06 -8.31
CA TYR A 25 -9.17 -14.78 -6.99
C TYR A 25 -10.68 -14.97 -6.95
N ILE A 26 -11.39 -14.88 -8.11
CA ILE A 26 -12.82 -15.14 -8.22
C ILE A 26 -13.13 -16.63 -8.19
N LYS A 27 -12.18 -17.51 -8.58
CA LYS A 27 -12.40 -18.96 -8.69
C LYS A 27 -13.12 -19.60 -7.49
N PRO A 28 -12.76 -19.31 -6.23
CA PRO A 28 -13.45 -19.87 -5.07
C PRO A 28 -14.90 -19.42 -4.92
N HIS A 29 -15.27 -18.31 -5.56
CA HIS A 29 -16.56 -17.64 -5.43
C HIS A 29 -17.41 -17.75 -6.71
N ILE A 30 -17.00 -18.57 -7.70
CA ILE A 30 -17.71 -18.76 -8.97
C ILE A 30 -19.21 -19.06 -8.78
N PRO A 31 -19.67 -19.92 -7.86
CA PRO A 31 -21.09 -20.18 -7.71
C PRO A 31 -21.91 -18.93 -7.38
N LEU A 32 -21.40 -18.13 -6.43
CA LEU A 32 -22.05 -16.85 -6.06
C LEU A 32 -21.98 -15.83 -7.20
N PHE A 33 -20.88 -15.78 -7.93
CA PHE A 33 -20.73 -14.91 -9.10
C PHE A 33 -21.73 -15.25 -10.20
N LEU A 34 -21.93 -16.54 -10.49
CA LEU A 34 -22.93 -17.03 -11.44
C LEU A 34 -24.36 -16.69 -10.96
N LEU A 35 -24.65 -16.85 -9.67
CA LEU A 35 -25.93 -16.46 -9.11
C LEU A 35 -26.21 -14.97 -9.30
N CYS A 36 -25.23 -14.11 -9.04
CA CYS A 36 -25.34 -12.66 -9.28
C CYS A 36 -25.54 -12.35 -10.76
N THR A 37 -24.89 -13.10 -11.67
CA THR A 37 -25.12 -12.94 -13.11
C THR A 37 -26.55 -13.33 -13.50
N VAL A 38 -27.12 -14.38 -12.93
CA VAL A 38 -28.52 -14.75 -13.15
C VAL A 38 -29.46 -13.66 -12.62
N PHE A 39 -29.20 -13.11 -11.42
CA PHE A 39 -29.99 -11.98 -10.91
C PHE A 39 -29.93 -10.78 -11.84
N SER A 40 -28.75 -10.45 -12.36
CA SER A 40 -28.57 -9.38 -13.35
C SER A 40 -29.39 -9.61 -14.63
N LEU A 41 -29.40 -10.83 -15.15
CA LEU A 41 -30.21 -11.20 -16.32
C LEU A 41 -31.71 -11.04 -16.03
N LEU A 42 -32.18 -11.48 -14.88
CA LEU A 42 -33.60 -11.35 -14.51
C LEU A 42 -33.99 -9.87 -14.32
N VAL A 43 -33.14 -9.05 -13.72
CA VAL A 43 -33.37 -7.60 -13.57
C VAL A 43 -33.44 -6.93 -14.94
N ASN A 44 -32.52 -7.26 -15.87
CA ASN A 44 -32.51 -6.73 -17.22
C ASN A 44 -33.78 -7.15 -17.98
N ALA A 45 -34.17 -8.43 -17.91
CA ALA A 45 -35.39 -8.92 -18.53
C ALA A 45 -36.66 -8.20 -17.99
N ALA A 46 -36.74 -8.01 -16.67
CA ALA A 46 -37.82 -7.25 -16.05
C ALA A 46 -37.83 -5.79 -16.52
N THR A 47 -36.65 -5.16 -16.65
CA THR A 47 -36.52 -3.76 -17.09
C THR A 47 -36.94 -3.58 -18.54
N VAL A 48 -36.55 -4.50 -19.45
CA VAL A 48 -36.96 -4.49 -20.85
C VAL A 48 -38.44 -4.84 -21.02
N ALA A 49 -39.02 -5.68 -20.15
CA ALA A 49 -40.44 -6.03 -20.21
C ALA A 49 -41.39 -4.89 -19.80
N LYS A 50 -40.97 -3.97 -18.95
CA LYS A 50 -41.82 -2.87 -18.44
C LYS A 50 -42.44 -2.00 -19.53
N PRO A 51 -41.69 -1.44 -20.52
CA PRO A 51 -42.27 -0.67 -21.61
C PRO A 51 -43.20 -1.48 -22.48
N TYR A 52 -42.90 -2.77 -22.67
CA TYR A 52 -43.75 -3.67 -23.46
C TYR A 52 -45.13 -3.92 -22.82
N ILE A 53 -45.17 -4.10 -21.48
CA ILE A 53 -46.43 -4.23 -20.74
C ILE A 53 -47.28 -2.97 -20.88
N VAL A 54 -46.67 -1.79 -20.75
CA VAL A 54 -47.40 -0.53 -20.91
C VAL A 54 -47.91 -0.35 -22.33
N LYS A 55 -47.09 -0.69 -23.35
CA LYS A 55 -47.51 -0.74 -24.76
C LYS A 55 -48.74 -1.59 -24.93
N TYR A 56 -48.71 -2.83 -24.43
CA TYR A 56 -49.82 -3.77 -24.56
C TYR A 56 -51.11 -3.23 -23.94
N VAL A 57 -51.05 -2.61 -22.76
CA VAL A 57 -52.21 -2.01 -22.10
C VAL A 57 -52.79 -0.84 -22.92
N ILE A 58 -51.91 0.01 -23.46
CA ILE A 58 -52.34 1.16 -24.28
C ILE A 58 -53.05 0.70 -25.55
N ASP A 59 -52.43 -0.19 -26.32
CA ASP A 59 -52.91 -0.59 -27.64
C ASP A 59 -54.19 -1.44 -27.56
N GLU A 60 -54.19 -2.48 -26.71
CA GLU A 60 -55.28 -3.47 -26.67
C GLU A 60 -56.47 -3.06 -25.80
N HIS A 61 -56.27 -2.17 -24.79
CA HIS A 61 -57.30 -1.89 -23.79
C HIS A 61 -57.69 -0.43 -23.64
N LEU A 62 -56.83 0.52 -24.03
CA LEU A 62 -57.16 1.95 -23.95
C LEU A 62 -57.62 2.52 -25.30
N VAL A 63 -56.94 2.14 -26.38
CA VAL A 63 -57.24 2.69 -27.73
C VAL A 63 -58.22 1.84 -28.50
N SER A 64 -58.26 0.53 -28.31
CA SER A 64 -59.10 -0.42 -29.03
C SER A 64 -60.62 -0.30 -28.76
N GLY A 65 -61.03 0.58 -27.83
CA GLY A 65 -62.45 0.79 -27.49
C GLY A 65 -63.12 -0.35 -26.71
N LYS A 66 -62.36 -1.37 -26.28
CA LYS A 66 -62.85 -2.50 -25.46
C LYS A 66 -62.07 -2.57 -24.15
N PRO A 67 -62.24 -1.62 -23.22
CA PRO A 67 -61.52 -1.59 -21.98
C PRO A 67 -61.92 -2.75 -21.05
N SER A 68 -60.97 -3.67 -20.81
CA SER A 68 -61.15 -4.71 -19.78
C SER A 68 -60.45 -4.27 -18.49
N ILE A 69 -61.22 -3.76 -17.53
CA ILE A 69 -60.70 -3.31 -16.22
C ILE A 69 -59.92 -4.43 -15.51
N THR A 70 -60.37 -5.68 -15.67
CA THR A 70 -59.69 -6.84 -15.06
C THR A 70 -58.30 -7.05 -15.60
N VAL A 71 -58.09 -6.93 -16.92
CA VAL A 71 -56.76 -7.08 -17.55
C VAL A 71 -55.87 -5.90 -17.19
N ILE A 72 -56.40 -4.67 -17.17
CA ILE A 72 -55.62 -3.49 -16.77
C ILE A 72 -55.15 -3.62 -15.29
N ARG A 73 -56.03 -4.08 -14.41
CA ARG A 73 -55.63 -4.36 -13.00
C ARG A 73 -54.59 -5.45 -12.91
N PHE A 74 -54.73 -6.54 -13.63
CA PHE A 74 -53.78 -7.63 -13.64
C PHE A 74 -52.40 -7.16 -14.18
N MET A 75 -52.37 -6.41 -15.28
CA MET A 75 -51.12 -5.85 -15.83
C MET A 75 -50.49 -4.82 -14.90
N GLY A 76 -51.29 -4.02 -14.20
CA GLY A 76 -50.81 -3.09 -13.15
C GLY A 76 -50.15 -3.81 -11.97
N ILE A 77 -50.79 -4.91 -11.50
CA ILE A 77 -50.22 -5.75 -10.45
C ILE A 77 -48.92 -6.41 -10.95
N LEU A 78 -48.91 -6.96 -12.17
CA LEU A 78 -47.71 -7.57 -12.76
C LEU A 78 -46.57 -6.56 -12.87
N TYR A 79 -46.85 -5.34 -13.33
CA TYR A 79 -45.86 -4.26 -13.40
C TYR A 79 -45.28 -3.92 -12.02
N PHE A 80 -46.14 -3.81 -11.01
CA PHE A 80 -45.73 -3.56 -9.63
C PHE A 80 -44.87 -4.71 -9.06
N VAL A 81 -45.27 -5.96 -9.29
CA VAL A 81 -44.48 -7.15 -8.90
C VAL A 81 -43.11 -7.15 -9.54
N LEU A 82 -43.01 -6.80 -10.85
CA LEU A 82 -41.73 -6.68 -11.53
C LEU A 82 -40.83 -5.60 -10.95
N ILE A 83 -41.40 -4.47 -10.46
CA ILE A 83 -40.64 -3.43 -9.79
C ILE A 83 -40.07 -3.97 -8.46
N VAL A 84 -40.92 -4.54 -7.61
CA VAL A 84 -40.51 -5.06 -6.30
C VAL A 84 -39.50 -6.19 -6.45
N LEU A 85 -39.76 -7.12 -7.39
CA LEU A 85 -38.83 -8.21 -7.67
C LEU A 85 -37.47 -7.71 -8.19
N SER A 86 -37.48 -6.76 -9.13
CA SER A 86 -36.22 -6.19 -9.63
C SER A 86 -35.44 -5.46 -8.54
N ALA A 87 -36.12 -4.74 -7.64
CA ALA A 87 -35.48 -4.09 -6.49
C ALA A 87 -34.87 -5.11 -5.52
N ALA A 88 -35.61 -6.17 -5.18
CA ALA A 88 -35.12 -7.25 -4.31
C ALA A 88 -33.92 -7.99 -4.91
N LEU A 89 -33.99 -8.31 -6.20
CA LEU A 89 -32.88 -8.97 -6.91
C LEU A 89 -31.63 -8.08 -7.01
N THR A 90 -31.82 -6.78 -7.27
CA THR A 90 -30.70 -5.81 -7.30
C THR A 90 -30.05 -5.70 -5.93
N TYR A 91 -30.85 -5.61 -4.85
CA TYR A 91 -30.33 -5.61 -3.48
C TYR A 91 -29.52 -6.87 -3.18
N ALA A 92 -30.07 -8.05 -3.48
CA ALA A 92 -29.39 -9.32 -3.27
C ALA A 92 -28.10 -9.41 -4.10
N GLN A 93 -28.11 -8.99 -5.36
CA GLN A 93 -26.94 -8.93 -6.23
C GLN A 93 -25.85 -8.05 -5.63
N THR A 94 -26.17 -6.82 -5.24
CA THR A 94 -25.22 -5.88 -4.65
C THR A 94 -24.64 -6.43 -3.36
N TYR A 95 -25.48 -7.00 -2.48
CA TYR A 95 -25.04 -7.62 -1.24
C TYR A 95 -24.00 -8.74 -1.47
N PHE A 96 -24.32 -9.71 -2.35
CA PHE A 96 -23.41 -10.82 -2.63
C PHE A 96 -22.13 -10.37 -3.34
N MET A 97 -22.21 -9.39 -4.24
CA MET A 97 -21.02 -8.86 -4.92
C MET A 97 -20.09 -8.14 -3.94
N THR A 98 -20.63 -7.28 -3.09
CA THR A 98 -19.84 -6.62 -2.04
C THR A 98 -19.21 -7.66 -1.09
N TYR A 99 -19.95 -8.70 -0.71
CA TYR A 99 -19.42 -9.79 0.10
C TYR A 99 -18.24 -10.50 -0.58
N ILE A 100 -18.35 -10.83 -1.87
CA ILE A 100 -17.27 -11.44 -2.66
C ILE A 100 -16.06 -10.49 -2.70
N GLY A 101 -16.29 -9.22 -3.04
CA GLY A 101 -15.26 -8.19 -3.09
C GLY A 101 -14.48 -8.12 -1.78
N GLN A 102 -15.16 -7.95 -0.65
CA GLN A 102 -14.54 -7.88 0.67
C GLN A 102 -13.76 -9.16 1.04
N LYS A 103 -14.23 -10.35 0.67
CA LYS A 103 -13.50 -11.60 0.88
C LYS A 103 -12.20 -11.66 0.06
N ILE A 104 -12.25 -11.24 -1.19
CA ILE A 104 -11.07 -11.18 -2.06
C ILE A 104 -10.08 -10.15 -1.52
N MET A 105 -10.56 -8.97 -1.10
CA MET A 105 -9.72 -7.91 -0.52
C MET A 105 -9.01 -8.38 0.74
N TYR A 106 -9.74 -9.00 1.66
CA TYR A 106 -9.17 -9.59 2.87
C TYR A 106 -8.03 -10.56 2.52
N ARG A 107 -8.25 -11.44 1.53
CA ARG A 107 -7.23 -12.41 1.09
C ARG A 107 -6.00 -11.74 0.49
N ILE A 108 -6.19 -10.77 -0.43
CA ILE A 108 -5.08 -10.05 -1.08
C ILE A 108 -4.28 -9.27 -0.03
N ARG A 109 -4.95 -8.55 0.89
CA ARG A 109 -4.29 -7.77 1.93
C ARG A 109 -3.44 -8.63 2.85
N ASN A 110 -4.00 -9.77 3.29
CA ASN A 110 -3.25 -10.71 4.13
C ASN A 110 -2.05 -11.32 3.40
N GLN A 111 -2.22 -11.75 2.15
CA GLN A 111 -1.12 -12.27 1.34
C GLN A 111 -0.02 -11.24 1.12
N LEU A 112 -0.41 -9.99 0.82
CA LEU A 112 0.54 -8.91 0.60
C LEU A 112 1.29 -8.57 1.90
N PHE A 113 0.58 -8.48 3.02
CA PHE A 113 1.20 -8.18 4.31
C PHE A 113 2.14 -9.31 4.77
N GLU A 114 1.70 -10.57 4.66
CA GLU A 114 2.55 -11.73 4.96
C GLU A 114 3.81 -11.76 4.07
N HIS A 115 3.65 -11.44 2.78
CA HIS A 115 4.78 -11.40 1.86
C HIS A 115 5.76 -10.27 2.21
N VAL A 116 5.25 -9.06 2.50
CA VAL A 116 6.08 -7.92 2.93
C VAL A 116 6.85 -8.23 4.22
N GLN A 117 6.25 -8.96 5.17
CA GLN A 117 6.96 -9.37 6.39
C GLN A 117 8.13 -10.32 6.16
N LYS A 118 8.14 -11.04 5.03
CA LYS A 118 9.22 -11.97 4.63
C LYS A 118 10.31 -11.30 3.81
N MET A 119 10.16 -10.01 3.48
CA MET A 119 11.16 -9.28 2.70
C MET A 119 12.40 -8.95 3.50
N SER A 120 13.55 -8.98 2.82
CA SER A 120 14.84 -8.57 3.38
C SER A 120 14.90 -7.05 3.63
N MET A 121 15.87 -6.62 4.43
CA MET A 121 16.11 -5.19 4.66
C MET A 121 16.43 -4.43 3.36
N ARG A 122 17.05 -5.07 2.38
CA ARG A 122 17.33 -4.49 1.06
C ARG A 122 16.06 -4.01 0.35
N PHE A 123 14.94 -4.71 0.53
CA PHE A 123 13.65 -4.29 0.00
C PHE A 123 13.15 -3.00 0.68
N PHE A 124 13.29 -2.90 2.01
CA PHE A 124 12.86 -1.73 2.78
C PHE A 124 13.73 -0.50 2.52
N ASP A 125 15.02 -0.67 2.22
CA ASP A 125 15.90 0.43 1.83
C ASP A 125 15.50 1.03 0.47
N LYS A 126 15.07 0.19 -0.47
CA LYS A 126 14.63 0.62 -1.81
C LYS A 126 13.22 1.18 -1.83
N ASN A 127 12.39 0.86 -0.83
CA ASN A 127 10.99 1.22 -0.79
C ASN A 127 10.64 1.93 0.52
N SER A 128 10.24 3.18 0.45
CA SER A 128 9.81 3.92 1.65
C SER A 128 8.58 3.27 2.30
N SER A 129 8.49 3.36 3.63
CA SER A 129 7.34 2.83 4.40
C SER A 129 6.00 3.38 3.93
N GLY A 130 5.94 4.66 3.54
CA GLY A 130 4.73 5.28 2.97
C GLY A 130 4.32 4.67 1.64
N LYS A 131 5.28 4.32 0.77
CA LYS A 131 5.01 3.63 -0.50
C LYS A 131 4.43 2.23 -0.26
N ILE A 132 4.99 1.47 0.68
CA ILE A 132 4.51 0.13 1.04
C ILE A 132 3.11 0.23 1.65
N LEU A 133 2.90 1.17 2.57
CA LEU A 133 1.59 1.42 3.18
C LEU A 133 0.52 1.70 2.12
N THR A 134 0.80 2.61 1.18
CA THR A 134 -0.12 2.91 0.07
C THR A 134 -0.47 1.68 -0.77
N ARG A 135 0.47 0.72 -0.94
CA ARG A 135 0.20 -0.54 -1.66
C ARG A 135 -0.76 -1.45 -0.88
N VAL A 136 -0.56 -1.57 0.45
CA VAL A 136 -1.37 -2.45 1.32
C VAL A 136 -2.76 -1.87 1.58
N THR A 137 -2.91 -0.54 1.53
CA THR A 137 -4.18 0.17 1.76
C THR A 137 -4.86 0.56 0.45
N ASN A 138 -4.44 1.67 -0.15
CA ASN A 138 -5.14 2.33 -1.26
C ASN A 138 -5.13 1.52 -2.56
N ASP A 139 -3.99 0.89 -2.92
CA ASP A 139 -3.95 0.09 -4.14
C ASP A 139 -4.83 -1.17 -4.01
N VAL A 140 -4.90 -1.75 -2.79
CA VAL A 140 -5.81 -2.86 -2.50
C VAL A 140 -7.27 -2.38 -2.56
N GLU A 141 -7.61 -1.23 -1.99
CA GLU A 141 -8.95 -0.64 -2.05
C GLU A 141 -9.40 -0.35 -3.49
N SER A 142 -8.49 0.14 -4.35
CA SER A 142 -8.80 0.33 -5.77
C SER A 142 -9.18 -0.96 -6.50
N LEU A 143 -8.79 -2.14 -6.01
CA LEU A 143 -9.22 -3.42 -6.55
C LEU A 143 -10.63 -3.80 -6.09
N ASP A 144 -11.10 -3.29 -4.93
CA ASP A 144 -12.44 -3.59 -4.42
C ASP A 144 -13.51 -3.15 -5.43
N GLU A 145 -13.36 -1.98 -6.04
CA GLU A 145 -14.30 -1.47 -7.02
C GLU A 145 -14.53 -2.46 -8.19
N ILE A 146 -13.47 -3.16 -8.66
CA ILE A 146 -13.61 -4.18 -9.70
C ILE A 146 -14.40 -5.39 -9.20
N PHE A 147 -14.03 -5.90 -8.02
CA PHE A 147 -14.60 -7.16 -7.52
C PHE A 147 -15.99 -6.97 -6.90
N SER A 148 -16.30 -5.78 -6.37
CA SER A 148 -17.58 -5.50 -5.72
C SER A 148 -18.73 -5.19 -6.68
N GLY A 149 -18.44 -4.96 -7.97
CA GLY A 149 -19.56 -4.69 -8.89
C GLY A 149 -19.18 -4.49 -10.35
N ILE A 150 -18.10 -3.77 -10.66
CA ILE A 150 -17.79 -3.31 -12.03
C ILE A 150 -17.79 -4.43 -13.07
N LEU A 151 -17.25 -5.62 -12.74
CA LEU A 151 -17.24 -6.74 -13.68
C LEU A 151 -18.63 -7.20 -14.06
N ILE A 152 -19.55 -7.36 -13.09
CA ILE A 152 -20.92 -7.77 -13.38
C ILE A 152 -21.70 -6.63 -14.02
N ASP A 153 -21.53 -5.40 -13.53
CA ASP A 153 -22.21 -4.24 -14.09
C ASP A 153 -21.81 -4.03 -15.56
N PHE A 154 -20.55 -4.23 -15.93
CA PHE A 154 -20.11 -4.16 -17.32
C PHE A 154 -20.86 -5.15 -18.22
N PHE A 155 -20.97 -6.40 -17.77
CA PHE A 155 -21.75 -7.40 -18.51
C PHE A 155 -23.24 -7.11 -18.48
N ARG A 156 -23.79 -6.63 -17.37
CA ARG A 156 -25.19 -6.22 -17.23
C ARG A 156 -25.55 -5.15 -18.25
N GLU A 157 -24.72 -4.10 -18.36
CA GLU A 157 -24.96 -3.00 -19.29
C GLU A 157 -24.89 -3.45 -20.75
N LEU A 158 -23.95 -4.34 -21.12
CA LEU A 158 -23.89 -4.91 -22.46
C LEU A 158 -25.15 -5.73 -22.79
N ILE A 159 -25.59 -6.56 -21.86
CA ILE A 159 -26.80 -7.39 -22.03
C ILE A 159 -28.04 -6.49 -22.08
N MET A 160 -28.10 -5.42 -21.30
CA MET A 160 -29.19 -4.45 -21.32
C MET A 160 -29.31 -3.77 -22.69
N ILE A 161 -28.18 -3.28 -23.23
CA ILE A 161 -28.14 -2.70 -24.59
C ILE A 161 -28.65 -3.70 -25.63
N ALA A 162 -28.13 -4.93 -25.59
CA ALA A 162 -28.57 -5.98 -26.51
C ALA A 162 -30.07 -6.30 -26.37
N GLY A 163 -30.58 -6.42 -25.13
CA GLY A 163 -31.98 -6.66 -24.82
C GLY A 163 -32.91 -5.56 -25.35
N ILE A 164 -32.53 -4.28 -25.16
CA ILE A 164 -33.29 -3.14 -25.68
C ILE A 164 -33.32 -3.17 -27.22
N ILE A 165 -32.17 -3.39 -27.87
CA ILE A 165 -32.08 -3.47 -29.32
C ILE A 165 -33.00 -4.59 -29.85
N ILE A 166 -32.91 -5.80 -29.29
CA ILE A 166 -33.75 -6.92 -29.66
C ILE A 166 -35.24 -6.57 -29.49
N ALA A 167 -35.62 -5.99 -28.34
CA ALA A 167 -37.00 -5.60 -28.09
C ALA A 167 -37.50 -4.55 -29.10
N MET A 168 -36.69 -3.57 -29.47
CA MET A 168 -37.06 -2.57 -30.49
C MET A 168 -37.27 -3.22 -31.88
N PHE A 169 -36.36 -4.11 -32.29
CA PHE A 169 -36.47 -4.79 -33.58
C PHE A 169 -37.64 -5.78 -33.67
N THR A 170 -38.07 -6.36 -32.55
CA THR A 170 -39.26 -7.26 -32.53
C THR A 170 -40.57 -6.49 -32.61
N ILE A 171 -40.59 -5.19 -32.25
CA ILE A 171 -41.80 -4.36 -32.31
C ILE A 171 -41.96 -3.71 -33.68
N ASP A 172 -40.99 -2.96 -34.18
CA ASP A 172 -40.98 -2.36 -35.52
C ASP A 172 -39.55 -2.13 -36.02
N VAL A 173 -39.18 -2.78 -37.12
CA VAL A 173 -37.81 -2.73 -37.68
C VAL A 173 -37.45 -1.33 -38.19
N LYS A 174 -38.40 -0.58 -38.76
CA LYS A 174 -38.13 0.76 -39.33
C LYS A 174 -37.86 1.77 -38.22
N LEU A 175 -38.64 1.74 -37.15
CA LEU A 175 -38.44 2.61 -36.00
C LEU A 175 -37.18 2.21 -35.20
N ALA A 176 -36.88 0.92 -35.13
CA ALA A 176 -35.66 0.43 -34.51
C ALA A 176 -34.40 0.94 -35.23
N LEU A 177 -34.41 0.94 -36.58
CA LEU A 177 -33.32 1.50 -37.38
C LEU A 177 -33.13 3.02 -37.14
N ILE A 178 -34.21 3.78 -36.99
CA ILE A 178 -34.14 5.21 -36.67
C ILE A 178 -33.55 5.42 -35.28
N GLY A 179 -34.05 4.69 -34.29
CA GLY A 179 -33.58 4.79 -32.90
C GLY A 179 -32.10 4.36 -32.73
N THR A 180 -31.73 3.22 -33.34
CA THR A 180 -30.35 2.71 -33.27
C THR A 180 -29.40 3.47 -34.20
N GLY A 181 -29.89 4.15 -35.25
CA GLY A 181 -29.07 5.01 -36.13
C GLY A 181 -28.37 6.16 -35.44
N CYS A 182 -28.85 6.58 -34.27
CA CYS A 182 -28.18 7.60 -33.46
C CYS A 182 -26.99 7.05 -32.63
N VAL A 183 -26.86 5.72 -32.48
CA VAL A 183 -25.78 5.08 -31.68
C VAL A 183 -24.38 5.47 -32.17
N PRO A 184 -24.06 5.45 -33.47
CA PRO A 184 -22.76 5.88 -33.97
C PRO A 184 -22.44 7.34 -33.61
N VAL A 185 -23.46 8.23 -33.65
CA VAL A 185 -23.30 9.65 -33.30
C VAL A 185 -22.96 9.79 -31.82
N ILE A 186 -23.66 9.07 -30.96
CA ILE A 186 -23.42 9.02 -29.53
C ILE A 186 -22.00 8.51 -29.23
N ALA A 187 -21.61 7.41 -29.86
CA ALA A 187 -20.30 6.82 -29.72
C ALA A 187 -19.20 7.82 -30.12
N LEU A 188 -19.37 8.56 -31.21
CA LEU A 188 -18.44 9.57 -31.69
C LEU A 188 -18.32 10.73 -30.68
N VAL A 189 -19.44 11.29 -30.23
CA VAL A 189 -19.46 12.39 -29.26
C VAL A 189 -18.84 11.98 -27.94
N THR A 190 -19.19 10.78 -27.45
CA THR A 190 -18.58 10.20 -26.22
C THR A 190 -17.08 10.01 -26.36
N PHE A 191 -16.61 9.55 -27.52
CA PHE A 191 -15.19 9.35 -27.79
C PHE A 191 -14.42 10.66 -27.78
N ILE A 192 -14.93 11.70 -28.45
CA ILE A 192 -14.32 13.04 -28.49
C ILE A 192 -14.25 13.64 -27.07
N TYR A 193 -15.37 13.60 -26.35
CA TYR A 193 -15.44 14.05 -24.96
C TYR A 193 -14.40 13.34 -24.08
N ARG A 194 -14.28 12.02 -24.18
CA ARG A 194 -13.33 11.23 -23.40
C ARG A 194 -11.88 11.62 -23.63
N ILE A 195 -11.49 11.84 -24.88
CA ILE A 195 -10.11 12.26 -25.19
C ILE A 195 -9.80 13.59 -24.50
N ALA A 196 -10.73 14.56 -24.60
CA ALA A 196 -10.56 15.88 -24.00
C ALA A 196 -10.53 15.80 -22.45
N ALA A 197 -11.48 15.09 -21.84
CA ALA A 197 -11.58 14.90 -20.40
C ALA A 197 -10.36 14.17 -19.83
N ARG A 198 -9.90 13.07 -20.47
CA ARG A 198 -8.71 12.32 -20.04
C ARG A 198 -7.45 13.17 -20.06
N LYS A 199 -7.23 13.96 -21.11
CA LYS A 199 -6.07 14.84 -21.23
C LYS A 199 -6.05 15.90 -20.12
N ASN A 200 -7.19 16.46 -19.78
CA ASN A 200 -7.33 17.43 -18.69
C ASN A 200 -7.13 16.77 -17.32
N PHE A 201 -7.74 15.60 -17.09
CA PHE A 201 -7.63 14.84 -15.84
C PHE A 201 -6.18 14.47 -15.50
N ILE A 202 -5.39 14.02 -16.48
CA ILE A 202 -3.96 13.70 -16.27
C ILE A 202 -3.19 14.94 -15.81
N LYS A 203 -3.44 16.10 -16.44
CA LYS A 203 -2.79 17.37 -16.05
C LYS A 203 -3.20 17.81 -14.65
N MET A 204 -4.49 17.70 -14.32
CA MET A 204 -5.02 18.05 -13.01
C MET A 204 -4.45 17.15 -11.90
N LYS A 205 -4.37 15.84 -12.14
CA LYS A 205 -3.72 14.89 -11.21
C LYS A 205 -2.23 15.23 -10.99
N GLY A 206 -1.51 15.59 -12.05
CA GLY A 206 -0.12 16.03 -11.94
C GLY A 206 0.01 17.30 -11.09
N MET A 207 -0.93 18.25 -11.23
CA MET A 207 -0.92 19.47 -10.43
C MET A 207 -1.24 19.20 -8.95
N ILE A 208 -2.24 18.37 -8.63
CA ILE A 208 -2.52 17.94 -7.25
C ILE A 208 -1.27 17.30 -6.61
N THR A 209 -0.55 16.46 -7.35
CA THR A 209 0.68 15.84 -6.84
C THR A 209 1.75 16.89 -6.52
N ARG A 210 1.89 17.92 -7.35
CA ARG A 210 2.81 19.05 -7.10
C ARG A 210 2.40 19.86 -5.87
N ILE A 211 1.12 20.19 -5.73
CA ILE A 211 0.57 20.90 -4.56
C ILE A 211 0.80 20.10 -3.28
N ASN A 212 0.47 18.80 -3.28
CA ASN A 212 0.68 17.95 -2.12
C ASN A 212 2.16 17.83 -1.74
N GLY A 213 3.06 17.71 -2.72
CA GLY A 213 4.50 17.74 -2.49
C GLY A 213 4.97 19.06 -1.88
N PHE A 214 4.52 20.17 -2.42
CA PHE A 214 4.82 21.50 -1.89
C PHE A 214 4.32 21.70 -0.45
N LEU A 215 3.07 21.29 -0.17
CA LEU A 215 2.51 21.37 1.19
C LEU A 215 3.27 20.47 2.17
N ALA A 216 3.56 19.23 1.81
CA ALA A 216 4.31 18.30 2.66
C ALA A 216 5.71 18.84 2.99
N GLU A 217 6.43 19.39 2.01
CA GLU A 217 7.75 20.01 2.19
C GLU A 217 7.68 21.23 3.12
N ASN A 218 6.75 22.16 2.87
CA ASN A 218 6.64 23.39 3.65
C ASN A 218 6.13 23.14 5.08
N ILE A 219 5.21 22.18 5.30
CA ILE A 219 4.75 21.81 6.65
C ILE A 219 5.89 21.15 7.43
N SER A 220 6.64 20.24 6.80
CA SER A 220 7.81 19.61 7.44
C SER A 220 8.93 20.62 7.74
N GLY A 221 9.13 21.57 6.83
CA GLY A 221 10.11 22.65 6.97
C GLY A 221 9.60 23.91 7.67
N MET A 222 8.44 23.88 8.34
CA MET A 222 7.78 25.07 8.89
C MET A 222 8.67 25.86 9.85
N LYS A 223 9.53 25.20 10.65
CA LYS A 223 10.49 25.89 11.52
C LYS A 223 11.43 26.78 10.73
N ILE A 224 11.91 26.30 9.57
CA ILE A 224 12.82 27.07 8.71
C ILE A 224 12.08 28.25 8.09
N VAL A 225 10.87 28.03 7.58
CA VAL A 225 10.02 29.09 7.01
C VAL A 225 9.80 30.21 8.04
N LYS A 226 9.51 29.84 9.31
CA LYS A 226 9.29 30.76 10.41
C LYS A 226 10.56 31.53 10.82
N ILE A 227 11.69 30.85 10.96
CA ILE A 227 12.97 31.47 11.35
C ILE A 227 13.43 32.51 10.31
N PHE A 228 13.22 32.20 9.02
CA PHE A 228 13.65 33.09 7.93
C PHE A 228 12.55 34.05 7.44
N HIS A 229 11.38 34.09 8.11
CA HIS A 229 10.24 34.97 7.78
C HIS A 229 9.81 34.88 6.30
N ARG A 230 9.73 33.64 5.77
CA ARG A 230 9.40 33.39 4.35
C ARG A 230 7.96 32.95 4.12
N GLU A 231 7.04 33.24 5.04
CA GLU A 231 5.65 32.86 4.94
C GLU A 231 4.97 33.44 3.71
N LYS A 232 5.25 34.72 3.43
CA LYS A 232 4.63 35.46 2.31
C LYS A 232 5.07 34.91 0.95
N GLU A 233 6.36 34.61 0.81
CA GLU A 233 6.90 34.01 -0.42
C GLU A 233 6.33 32.62 -0.66
N LYS A 234 6.30 31.79 0.39
CA LYS A 234 5.71 30.44 0.29
C LYS A 234 4.21 30.47 0.03
N TYR A 235 3.50 31.44 0.58
CA TYR A 235 2.09 31.65 0.26
C TYR A 235 1.89 32.06 -1.21
N ASN A 236 2.73 32.94 -1.75
CA ASN A 236 2.66 33.35 -3.15
C ASN A 236 2.95 32.17 -4.11
N GLU A 237 3.96 31.33 -3.80
CA GLU A 237 4.26 30.12 -4.55
C GLU A 237 3.05 29.15 -4.56
N LEU A 238 2.39 28.96 -3.40
CA LEU A 238 1.16 28.17 -3.32
C LEU A 238 0.05 28.76 -4.19
N GLN A 239 -0.15 30.08 -4.14
CA GLN A 239 -1.17 30.74 -4.95
C GLN A 239 -0.95 30.55 -6.46
N GLU A 240 0.29 30.52 -6.93
CA GLU A 240 0.60 30.24 -8.35
C GLU A 240 0.19 28.81 -8.72
N LEU A 241 0.55 27.82 -7.90
CA LEU A 241 0.14 26.43 -8.09
C LEU A 241 -1.39 26.27 -8.09
N GLU A 242 -2.05 26.93 -7.14
CA GLU A 242 -3.52 26.91 -7.02
C GLU A 242 -4.21 27.59 -8.21
N ARG A 243 -3.64 28.67 -8.77
CA ARG A 243 -4.16 29.31 -9.99
C ARG A 243 -4.08 28.38 -11.21
N GLU A 244 -2.99 27.64 -11.35
CA GLU A 244 -2.86 26.64 -12.42
C GLU A 244 -3.85 25.50 -12.22
N TYR A 245 -3.98 25.00 -11.01
CA TYR A 245 -4.95 23.96 -10.65
C TYR A 245 -6.38 24.43 -10.91
N PHE A 246 -6.73 25.65 -10.50
CA PHE A 246 -8.05 26.23 -10.73
C PHE A 246 -8.42 26.27 -12.22
N LYS A 247 -7.48 26.68 -13.10
CA LYS A 247 -7.73 26.70 -14.56
C LYS A 247 -8.04 25.30 -15.10
N LEU A 248 -7.32 24.28 -14.63
CA LEU A 248 -7.55 22.89 -15.05
C LEU A 248 -8.84 22.33 -14.47
N SER A 249 -9.14 22.62 -13.21
CA SER A 249 -10.37 22.23 -12.54
C SER A 249 -11.60 22.91 -13.16
N PHE A 250 -11.52 24.22 -13.47
CA PHE A 250 -12.58 24.93 -14.16
C PHE A 250 -12.84 24.36 -15.57
N ARG A 251 -11.76 24.00 -16.28
CA ARG A 251 -11.88 23.32 -17.57
C ARG A 251 -12.57 21.95 -17.44
N GLU A 252 -12.31 21.22 -16.36
CA GLU A 252 -13.00 19.96 -16.08
C GLU A 252 -14.49 20.17 -15.84
N VAL A 253 -14.86 21.20 -15.06
CA VAL A 253 -16.27 21.59 -14.84
C VAL A 253 -16.96 21.92 -16.16
N ILE A 254 -16.30 22.67 -17.06
CA ILE A 254 -16.85 22.97 -18.39
C ILE A 254 -17.02 21.69 -19.23
N LEU A 255 -16.00 20.83 -19.27
CA LEU A 255 -16.07 19.57 -20.01
C LEU A 255 -17.21 18.68 -19.49
N ASN A 256 -17.33 18.50 -18.17
CA ASN A 256 -18.40 17.72 -17.55
C ASN A 256 -19.77 18.39 -17.74
N GLY A 257 -19.83 19.73 -17.64
CA GLY A 257 -21.03 20.52 -17.87
C GLY A 257 -21.51 20.52 -19.32
N LEU A 258 -20.65 20.23 -20.29
CA LEU A 258 -21.03 20.08 -21.70
C LEU A 258 -21.29 18.60 -22.08
N GLY A 259 -20.56 17.66 -21.47
CA GLY A 259 -20.63 16.25 -21.83
C GLY A 259 -22.01 15.63 -21.58
N ARG A 260 -22.56 15.83 -20.39
CA ARG A 260 -23.87 15.28 -20.01
C ARG A 260 -25.03 15.93 -20.77
N PRO A 261 -25.15 17.27 -20.85
CA PRO A 261 -26.16 17.92 -21.68
C PRO A 261 -26.06 17.59 -23.17
N ALA A 262 -24.86 17.40 -23.72
CA ALA A 262 -24.72 16.96 -25.10
C ALA A 262 -25.38 15.59 -25.35
N MET A 263 -25.24 14.65 -24.41
CA MET A 263 -25.93 13.37 -24.47
C MET A 263 -27.45 13.53 -24.36
N ASP A 264 -27.93 14.39 -23.45
CA ASP A 264 -29.36 14.67 -23.28
C ASP A 264 -29.95 15.34 -24.53
N ILE A 265 -29.21 16.24 -25.19
CA ILE A 265 -29.64 16.84 -26.48
C ILE A 265 -29.78 15.76 -27.56
N ILE A 266 -28.80 14.86 -27.70
CA ILE A 266 -28.88 13.79 -28.70
C ILE A 266 -30.05 12.85 -28.38
N ASN A 267 -30.28 12.49 -27.13
CA ASN A 267 -31.40 11.69 -26.68
C ASN A 267 -32.74 12.34 -27.05
N ASN A 268 -32.93 13.60 -26.65
CA ASN A 268 -34.18 14.33 -26.94
C ASN A 268 -34.38 14.58 -28.44
N PHE A 269 -33.28 14.83 -29.17
CA PHE A 269 -33.35 14.95 -30.64
C PHE A 269 -33.77 13.64 -31.27
N THR A 270 -33.24 12.50 -30.81
CA THR A 270 -33.67 11.16 -31.29
C THR A 270 -35.15 10.92 -31.04
N ILE A 271 -35.63 11.29 -29.81
CA ILE A 271 -37.06 11.18 -29.49
C ILE A 271 -37.91 12.10 -30.37
N ALA A 272 -37.49 13.36 -30.58
CA ALA A 272 -38.20 14.30 -31.45
C ALA A 272 -38.28 13.79 -32.90
N LEU A 273 -37.17 13.26 -33.42
CA LEU A 273 -37.10 12.68 -34.77
C LEU A 273 -38.02 11.45 -34.87
N LEU A 274 -38.05 10.60 -33.85
CA LEU A 274 -38.92 9.44 -33.80
C LEU A 274 -40.41 9.86 -33.77
N ILE A 275 -40.77 10.85 -32.97
CA ILE A 275 -42.13 11.42 -32.95
C ILE A 275 -42.48 11.97 -34.33
N TRP A 276 -41.60 12.72 -34.97
CA TRP A 276 -41.81 13.28 -36.32
C TRP A 276 -42.16 12.19 -37.33
N PHE A 277 -41.40 11.08 -37.34
CA PHE A 277 -41.67 9.96 -38.24
C PHE A 277 -42.94 9.17 -37.88
N CYS A 278 -43.32 9.13 -36.61
CA CYS A 278 -44.46 8.37 -36.13
C CYS A 278 -45.78 9.11 -36.24
N VAL A 279 -45.81 10.45 -36.09
CA VAL A 279 -47.06 11.24 -36.02
C VAL A 279 -47.95 11.00 -37.22
N GLY A 280 -47.41 11.09 -38.44
CA GLY A 280 -48.20 10.83 -39.67
C GLY A 280 -48.77 9.41 -39.75
N LYS A 281 -48.04 8.42 -39.22
CA LYS A 281 -48.49 7.01 -39.23
C LYS A 281 -49.51 6.74 -38.11
N VAL A 282 -49.41 7.38 -36.99
CA VAL A 282 -50.36 7.30 -35.88
C VAL A 282 -51.68 7.96 -36.26
N LEU A 283 -51.66 9.16 -36.88
CA LEU A 283 -52.85 9.86 -37.34
C LEU A 283 -53.61 9.08 -38.41
N ASN A 284 -52.90 8.34 -39.27
CA ASN A 284 -53.50 7.48 -40.29
C ASN A 284 -53.85 6.06 -39.79
N SER A 285 -53.85 5.84 -38.46
CA SER A 285 -54.13 4.55 -37.80
C SER A 285 -53.29 3.38 -38.33
N SER A 286 -52.11 3.67 -38.89
CA SER A 286 -51.16 2.65 -39.39
C SER A 286 -50.08 2.27 -38.38
N LEU A 287 -50.08 2.92 -37.21
CA LEU A 287 -49.19 2.64 -36.09
C LEU A 287 -49.89 2.89 -34.76
N ASP A 288 -49.79 1.96 -33.83
CA ASP A 288 -50.40 2.06 -32.49
C ASP A 288 -49.65 3.05 -31.60
N ILE A 289 -50.40 3.76 -30.75
CA ILE A 289 -49.84 4.78 -29.80
C ILE A 289 -48.91 4.12 -28.78
N GLY A 290 -49.21 2.91 -28.35
CA GLY A 290 -48.37 2.17 -27.41
C GLY A 290 -47.00 1.81 -27.98
N ILE A 291 -46.89 1.61 -29.29
CA ILE A 291 -45.58 1.42 -29.96
C ILE A 291 -44.72 2.68 -29.78
N LEU A 292 -45.30 3.86 -30.05
CA LEU A 292 -44.57 5.12 -29.84
C LEU A 292 -44.08 5.29 -28.41
N TYR A 293 -44.95 5.01 -27.42
CA TYR A 293 -44.58 5.03 -26.00
C TYR A 293 -43.42 4.07 -25.72
N ALA A 294 -43.48 2.82 -26.16
CA ALA A 294 -42.44 1.82 -25.94
C ALA A 294 -41.10 2.26 -26.52
N PHE A 295 -41.08 2.82 -27.72
CA PHE A 295 -39.86 3.32 -28.34
C PHE A 295 -39.27 4.51 -27.61
N ILE A 296 -40.06 5.46 -27.14
CA ILE A 296 -39.60 6.57 -26.31
C ILE A 296 -38.97 6.06 -25.00
N ALA A 297 -39.62 5.09 -24.36
CA ALA A 297 -39.11 4.48 -23.12
C ALA A 297 -37.80 3.72 -23.35
N TYR A 298 -37.71 2.93 -24.41
CA TYR A 298 -36.50 2.19 -24.77
C TYR A 298 -35.32 3.11 -25.13
N ILE A 299 -35.58 4.19 -25.89
CA ILE A 299 -34.52 5.16 -26.20
C ILE A 299 -34.00 5.79 -24.92
N LYS A 300 -34.86 6.21 -23.97
CA LYS A 300 -34.43 6.75 -22.67
C LYS A 300 -33.59 5.75 -21.88
N GLN A 301 -33.99 4.48 -21.85
CA GLN A 301 -33.25 3.41 -21.16
C GLN A 301 -31.94 3.04 -21.86
N PHE A 302 -31.79 3.30 -23.15
CA PHE A 302 -30.62 2.93 -23.94
C PHE A 302 -29.39 3.80 -23.64
N PHE A 303 -29.57 5.06 -23.24
CA PHE A 303 -28.49 6.00 -23.02
C PHE A 303 -27.78 5.80 -21.68
N GLU A 304 -28.48 5.32 -20.67
CA GLU A 304 -27.94 5.11 -19.34
C GLU A 304 -26.80 4.07 -19.31
N PRO A 305 -26.94 2.87 -19.90
CA PRO A 305 -25.88 1.89 -20.01
C PRO A 305 -24.61 2.40 -20.71
N ILE A 306 -24.75 3.22 -21.75
CA ILE A 306 -23.60 3.76 -22.50
C ILE A 306 -22.76 4.70 -21.61
N SER A 307 -23.44 5.54 -20.82
CA SER A 307 -22.77 6.41 -19.87
C SER A 307 -22.07 5.61 -18.78
N ALA A 308 -22.73 4.60 -18.22
CA ALA A 308 -22.18 3.72 -17.17
C ALA A 308 -20.94 2.97 -17.67
N LEU A 309 -20.98 2.35 -18.85
CA LEU A 309 -19.81 1.69 -19.46
C LEU A 309 -18.64 2.66 -19.64
N SER A 310 -18.95 3.92 -19.88
CA SER A 310 -17.95 4.96 -20.02
C SER A 310 -17.22 5.29 -18.72
N GLU A 311 -17.91 5.36 -17.62
CA GLU A 311 -17.33 5.61 -16.28
C GLU A 311 -16.54 4.40 -15.77
N GLN A 312 -17.09 3.21 -15.94
CA GLN A 312 -16.47 1.94 -15.52
C GLN A 312 -15.11 1.69 -16.18
N TYR A 313 -14.92 2.10 -17.42
CA TYR A 313 -13.65 1.92 -18.13
C TYR A 313 -12.47 2.64 -17.43
N THR A 314 -12.69 3.82 -16.87
CA THR A 314 -11.64 4.58 -16.15
C THR A 314 -11.28 3.90 -14.84
N THR A 315 -12.26 3.41 -14.12
CA THR A 315 -12.06 2.67 -12.87
C THR A 315 -11.32 1.35 -13.11
N ILE A 316 -11.69 0.62 -14.16
CA ILE A 316 -10.97 -0.60 -14.58
C ILE A 316 -9.51 -0.29 -14.89
N GLN A 317 -9.19 0.79 -15.61
CA GLN A 317 -7.80 1.17 -15.88
C GLN A 317 -7.01 1.48 -14.60
N SER A 318 -7.61 2.23 -13.67
CA SER A 318 -6.98 2.58 -12.39
C SER A 318 -6.67 1.34 -11.56
N ALA A 319 -7.61 0.42 -11.47
CA ALA A 319 -7.46 -0.81 -10.72
C ALA A 319 -6.42 -1.77 -11.37
N PHE A 320 -6.28 -1.79 -12.70
CA PHE A 320 -5.20 -2.52 -13.36
C PHE A 320 -3.81 -1.98 -12.98
N ILE A 321 -3.66 -0.67 -12.88
CA ILE A 321 -2.41 -0.05 -12.44
C ILE A 321 -2.10 -0.46 -10.99
N SER A 322 -3.09 -0.43 -10.11
CA SER A 322 -2.96 -0.87 -8.72
C SER A 322 -2.65 -2.36 -8.62
N ALA A 323 -3.32 -3.20 -9.40
CA ALA A 323 -3.03 -4.63 -9.50
C ALA A 323 -1.58 -4.92 -9.90
N LYS A 324 -1.09 -4.24 -10.94
CA LYS A 324 0.30 -4.36 -11.38
C LYS A 324 1.27 -4.07 -10.23
N ARG A 325 1.05 -2.98 -9.51
CA ARG A 325 1.90 -2.57 -8.40
C ARG A 325 1.89 -3.56 -7.23
N ILE A 326 0.73 -4.16 -6.93
CA ILE A 326 0.60 -5.21 -5.91
C ILE A 326 1.34 -6.47 -6.35
N PHE A 327 1.15 -6.91 -7.60
CA PHE A 327 1.81 -8.11 -8.10
C PHE A 327 3.32 -7.94 -8.26
N GLU A 328 3.82 -6.74 -8.57
CA GLU A 328 5.26 -6.44 -8.54
C GLU A 328 5.89 -6.73 -7.16
N ILE A 329 5.17 -6.47 -6.08
CA ILE A 329 5.65 -6.83 -4.73
C ILE A 329 5.52 -8.34 -4.51
N LEU A 330 4.36 -8.94 -4.82
CA LEU A 330 4.11 -10.37 -4.59
C LEU A 330 5.00 -11.29 -5.45
N ASP A 331 5.49 -10.81 -6.58
CA ASP A 331 6.37 -11.55 -7.49
C ASP A 331 7.85 -11.34 -7.20
N ASN A 332 8.19 -10.38 -6.34
CA ASN A 332 9.55 -10.20 -5.88
C ASN A 332 9.93 -11.34 -4.93
N LYS A 333 10.69 -12.32 -5.44
CA LYS A 333 11.22 -13.47 -4.70
C LYS A 333 12.70 -13.32 -4.34
N GLU A 334 13.40 -12.41 -4.98
CA GLU A 334 14.85 -12.21 -4.82
C GLU A 334 15.19 -11.63 -3.45
N ASP A 335 14.30 -10.82 -2.90
CA ASP A 335 14.48 -10.17 -1.61
C ASP A 335 13.78 -10.92 -0.45
N ILE A 336 13.36 -12.18 -0.63
CA ILE A 336 12.74 -12.98 0.45
C ILE A 336 13.82 -13.57 1.34
N GLU A 337 13.69 -13.37 2.67
CA GLU A 337 14.52 -14.03 3.66
C GLU A 337 13.98 -15.43 3.99
N ASP A 338 14.81 -16.44 3.87
CA ASP A 338 14.49 -17.76 4.40
C ASP A 338 14.93 -17.87 5.87
N LEU A 339 13.98 -17.65 6.77
CA LEU A 339 14.21 -17.63 8.21
C LEU A 339 14.52 -19.02 8.80
N TYR A 340 14.17 -20.10 8.09
CA TYR A 340 14.19 -21.46 8.61
C TYR A 340 15.15 -22.40 7.87
N CYS A 341 15.80 -21.97 6.81
CA CYS A 341 16.85 -22.71 6.14
C CYS A 341 18.16 -22.66 6.95
N GLY A 342 18.87 -23.75 7.01
CA GLY A 342 20.15 -23.88 7.71
C GLY A 342 20.09 -24.72 8.98
N GLN A 343 21.23 -24.79 9.69
CA GLN A 343 21.38 -25.58 10.91
C GLN A 343 20.75 -24.86 12.11
N PRO A 344 19.98 -25.58 12.96
CA PRO A 344 19.45 -25.01 14.18
C PRO A 344 20.59 -24.69 15.18
N ILE A 345 20.37 -23.68 16.01
CA ILE A 345 21.29 -23.27 17.08
C ILE A 345 20.62 -23.55 18.42
N GLU A 346 21.18 -24.47 19.20
CA GLU A 346 20.73 -24.70 20.58
C GLU A 346 21.43 -23.75 21.54
N LYS A 347 22.74 -23.53 21.36
CA LYS A 347 23.55 -22.64 22.19
C LYS A 347 24.66 -22.00 21.36
N LEU A 348 24.87 -20.71 21.56
CA LEU A 348 25.94 -19.95 20.93
C LEU A 348 26.95 -19.51 22.00
N LYS A 349 28.25 -19.73 21.74
CA LYS A 349 29.32 -19.24 22.63
C LYS A 349 29.58 -17.77 22.40
N GLY A 350 29.57 -17.34 21.13
CA GLY A 350 29.73 -15.95 20.73
C GLY A 350 31.13 -15.59 20.25
N ASP A 351 31.92 -16.56 19.77
CA ASP A 351 33.15 -16.26 19.03
C ASP A 351 32.80 -15.73 17.65
N ILE A 352 33.40 -14.61 17.25
CA ILE A 352 33.09 -13.93 15.99
C ILE A 352 34.39 -13.72 15.20
N GLU A 353 34.38 -14.07 13.91
CA GLU A 353 35.55 -13.87 13.05
C GLU A 353 35.12 -13.36 11.68
N PHE A 354 35.65 -12.21 11.26
CA PHE A 354 35.55 -11.67 9.91
C PHE A 354 36.85 -11.97 9.17
N LYS A 355 36.74 -12.57 7.97
CA LYS A 355 37.89 -12.93 7.11
C LYS A 355 37.76 -12.28 5.76
N ASN A 356 38.62 -11.29 5.48
CA ASN A 356 38.72 -10.58 4.18
C ASN A 356 37.35 -10.12 3.65
N VAL A 357 36.53 -9.55 4.53
CA VAL A 357 35.14 -9.17 4.21
C VAL A 357 35.10 -7.92 3.35
N TRP A 358 34.40 -8.03 2.22
CA TRP A 358 34.05 -6.92 1.35
C TRP A 358 32.55 -6.81 1.25
N PHE A 359 32.03 -5.60 1.41
CA PHE A 359 30.59 -5.34 1.36
C PHE A 359 30.27 -3.99 0.73
N ALA A 360 29.24 -3.99 -0.14
CA ALA A 360 28.61 -2.82 -0.73
C ALA A 360 27.08 -2.95 -0.66
N TYR A 361 26.38 -1.86 -0.42
CA TYR A 361 24.90 -1.82 -0.52
C TYR A 361 24.45 -1.80 -1.98
N ASN A 362 25.20 -1.12 -2.84
CA ASN A 362 25.04 -1.08 -4.30
C ASN A 362 26.31 -1.64 -4.95
N ASP A 363 26.20 -2.25 -6.10
CA ASP A 363 27.16 -3.19 -6.70
C ASP A 363 28.64 -2.75 -6.77
N GLU A 364 28.97 -1.46 -6.78
CA GLU A 364 30.36 -0.99 -6.89
C GLU A 364 30.79 0.01 -5.79
N ASP A 365 29.88 0.39 -4.92
CA ASP A 365 30.19 1.34 -3.84
C ASP A 365 30.59 0.60 -2.54
N TRP A 366 31.85 0.17 -2.50
CA TRP A 366 32.40 -0.61 -1.40
C TRP A 366 32.45 0.17 -0.10
N VAL A 367 31.61 -0.22 0.86
CA VAL A 367 31.57 0.34 2.22
C VAL A 367 32.59 -0.34 3.12
N LEU A 368 32.75 -1.67 3.04
CA LEU A 368 33.80 -2.42 3.71
C LEU A 368 34.76 -2.99 2.69
N LYS A 369 36.08 -2.91 2.97
CA LYS A 369 37.17 -3.26 2.05
C LYS A 369 38.21 -4.06 2.81
N ASP A 370 38.23 -5.39 2.60
CA ASP A 370 39.23 -6.29 3.20
C ASP A 370 39.28 -6.20 4.73
N VAL A 371 38.11 -6.32 5.35
CA VAL A 371 37.96 -6.23 6.81
C VAL A 371 38.15 -7.60 7.42
N SER A 372 39.16 -7.72 8.30
CA SER A 372 39.47 -8.95 9.03
C SER A 372 39.70 -8.65 10.51
N PHE A 373 38.96 -9.31 11.39
CA PHE A 373 39.13 -9.23 12.84
C PHE A 373 38.54 -10.46 13.52
N LYS A 374 38.92 -10.65 14.78
CA LYS A 374 38.42 -11.72 15.63
C LYS A 374 38.02 -11.17 16.99
N ILE A 375 36.86 -11.62 17.50
CA ILE A 375 36.33 -11.32 18.84
C ILE A 375 36.12 -12.67 19.54
N SER A 376 36.69 -12.81 20.72
CA SER A 376 36.54 -14.01 21.53
C SER A 376 35.25 -13.97 22.37
N SER A 377 34.71 -15.14 22.69
CA SER A 377 33.54 -15.25 23.57
C SER A 377 33.77 -14.48 24.89
N GLY A 378 32.80 -13.61 25.23
CA GLY A 378 32.89 -12.77 26.44
C GLY A 378 33.73 -11.51 26.30
N GLU A 379 34.37 -11.25 25.15
CA GLU A 379 35.17 -10.05 24.88
C GLU A 379 34.28 -8.85 24.54
N THR A 380 34.59 -7.68 25.10
CA THR A 380 33.94 -6.42 24.73
C THR A 380 34.81 -5.67 23.72
N VAL A 381 34.31 -5.47 22.51
CA VAL A 381 35.02 -4.80 21.40
C VAL A 381 34.32 -3.53 20.99
N ALA A 382 35.08 -2.42 20.97
CA ALA A 382 34.58 -1.13 20.52
C ALA A 382 35.05 -0.80 19.09
N PHE A 383 34.12 -0.41 18.22
CA PHE A 383 34.41 0.12 16.88
C PHE A 383 34.40 1.65 16.91
N VAL A 384 35.49 2.26 16.48
CA VAL A 384 35.69 3.72 16.46
C VAL A 384 36.04 4.16 15.03
N GLY A 385 35.63 5.37 14.65
CA GLY A 385 35.92 5.95 13.34
C GLY A 385 34.96 7.06 12.96
N ALA A 386 35.28 7.83 11.95
CA ALA A 386 34.43 8.90 11.44
C ALA A 386 33.08 8.37 10.94
N THR A 387 32.07 9.25 10.85
CA THR A 387 30.79 8.92 10.23
C THR A 387 31.02 8.43 8.79
N GLY A 388 30.31 7.37 8.37
CA GLY A 388 30.52 6.75 7.06
C GLY A 388 31.73 5.81 6.96
N SER A 389 32.45 5.51 8.06
CA SER A 389 33.58 4.56 8.01
C SER A 389 33.18 3.08 7.90
N GLY A 390 31.88 2.73 8.03
CA GLY A 390 31.38 1.37 7.93
C GLY A 390 31.00 0.70 9.25
N LYS A 391 30.98 1.42 10.37
CA LYS A 391 30.66 0.86 11.72
C LYS A 391 29.28 0.22 11.79
N SER A 392 28.22 0.94 11.41
CA SER A 392 26.84 0.42 11.44
C SER A 392 26.63 -0.70 10.42
N THR A 393 27.45 -0.74 9.36
CA THR A 393 27.45 -1.84 8.39
C THR A 393 27.91 -3.14 9.03
N ILE A 394 28.90 -3.13 9.93
CA ILE A 394 29.33 -4.31 10.68
C ILE A 394 28.16 -4.88 11.48
N ILE A 395 27.38 -4.02 12.18
CA ILE A 395 26.17 -4.45 12.90
C ILE A 395 25.18 -5.15 11.96
N SER A 396 24.91 -4.51 10.83
CA SER A 396 23.95 -5.03 9.84
C SER A 396 24.36 -6.40 9.29
N LEU A 397 25.65 -6.61 9.11
CA LEU A 397 26.21 -7.90 8.68
C LEU A 397 26.19 -8.95 9.80
N MET A 398 26.46 -8.55 11.05
CA MET A 398 26.36 -9.43 12.22
C MET A 398 24.93 -9.96 12.44
N ALA A 399 23.93 -9.09 12.31
CA ALA A 399 22.51 -9.47 12.37
C ALA A 399 22.03 -10.20 11.09
N ARG A 400 22.93 -10.37 10.13
CA ARG A 400 22.64 -10.91 8.80
C ARG A 400 21.41 -10.26 8.15
N PHE A 401 21.36 -8.90 8.20
CA PHE A 401 20.39 -8.12 7.42
C PHE A 401 20.77 -8.07 5.95
N TYR A 402 22.06 -8.29 5.64
CA TYR A 402 22.63 -8.36 4.31
C TYR A 402 23.67 -9.48 4.25
N ASP A 403 23.84 -10.06 3.09
CA ASP A 403 24.90 -11.02 2.80
C ASP A 403 26.09 -10.31 2.16
N ILE A 404 27.28 -10.72 2.54
CA ILE A 404 28.55 -10.19 2.01
C ILE A 404 28.82 -10.68 0.57
N GLN A 405 29.52 -9.87 -0.22
CA GLN A 405 29.90 -10.21 -1.58
C GLN A 405 31.22 -11.01 -1.65
N ARG A 406 32.21 -10.72 -0.74
CA ARG A 406 33.49 -11.45 -0.68
C ARG A 406 33.92 -11.64 0.76
N GLY A 407 34.70 -12.70 1.01
CA GLY A 407 35.17 -13.09 2.34
C GLY A 407 34.21 -14.01 3.07
N GLU A 408 34.39 -14.12 4.38
CA GLU A 408 33.59 -14.98 5.24
C GLU A 408 33.33 -14.29 6.58
N ILE A 409 32.14 -14.54 7.16
CA ILE A 409 31.80 -14.19 8.54
C ILE A 409 31.51 -15.50 9.26
N LEU A 410 32.29 -15.77 10.30
CA LEU A 410 32.15 -17.00 11.10
C LEU A 410 31.66 -16.65 12.49
N ILE A 411 30.74 -17.46 13.01
CA ILE A 411 30.29 -17.41 14.40
C ILE A 411 30.50 -18.82 14.97
N ASP A 412 31.23 -18.93 16.09
CA ASP A 412 31.64 -20.19 16.69
C ASP A 412 32.34 -21.13 15.66
N GLY A 413 33.13 -20.57 14.74
CA GLY A 413 33.88 -21.29 13.71
C GLY A 413 33.07 -21.75 12.49
N LYS A 414 31.77 -21.48 12.43
CA LYS A 414 30.89 -21.82 11.30
C LYS A 414 30.46 -20.55 10.54
N ASN A 415 30.27 -20.68 9.23
CA ASN A 415 29.82 -19.57 8.40
C ASN A 415 28.40 -19.14 8.82
N ILE A 416 28.20 -17.82 8.95
CA ILE A 416 26.92 -17.25 9.35
C ILE A 416 25.76 -17.65 8.42
N LYS A 417 26.04 -17.99 7.15
CA LYS A 417 25.06 -18.46 6.15
C LYS A 417 24.55 -19.87 6.41
N GLU A 418 25.31 -20.68 7.14
CA GLU A 418 24.94 -22.07 7.44
C GLU A 418 23.92 -22.17 8.57
N TYR A 419 23.79 -21.14 9.37
CA TYR A 419 22.84 -21.10 10.46
C TYR A 419 21.44 -20.74 10.02
N ARG A 420 20.44 -21.34 10.70
CA ARG A 420 19.05 -20.92 10.58
C ARG A 420 18.91 -19.47 11.07
N LEU A 421 18.48 -18.57 10.18
CA LEU A 421 18.44 -17.13 10.44
C LEU A 421 17.59 -16.75 11.66
N HIS A 422 16.46 -17.44 11.84
CA HIS A 422 15.60 -17.27 13.02
C HIS A 422 16.34 -17.53 14.33
N ASP A 423 17.11 -18.64 14.40
CA ASP A 423 17.81 -19.02 15.61
C ASP A 423 19.04 -18.11 15.83
N LEU A 424 19.74 -17.72 14.76
CA LEU A 424 20.85 -16.77 14.84
C LEU A 424 20.38 -15.44 15.46
N ARG A 425 19.30 -14.86 14.93
CA ARG A 425 18.76 -13.58 15.43
C ARG A 425 18.18 -13.68 16.85
N LYS A 426 17.84 -14.87 17.32
CA LYS A 426 17.43 -15.10 18.71
C LYS A 426 18.61 -14.96 19.70
N HIS A 427 19.82 -15.31 19.24
CA HIS A 427 21.04 -15.24 20.07
C HIS A 427 21.80 -13.91 19.95
N ILE A 428 21.41 -13.03 19.02
CA ILE A 428 22.03 -11.73 18.80
C ILE A 428 20.99 -10.63 19.11
N ALA A 429 21.26 -9.84 20.14
CA ALA A 429 20.45 -8.64 20.39
C ALA A 429 21.16 -7.39 19.86
N VAL A 430 20.41 -6.57 19.14
CA VAL A 430 20.90 -5.30 18.61
C VAL A 430 20.09 -4.16 19.21
N VAL A 431 20.77 -3.24 19.86
CA VAL A 431 20.19 -1.96 20.28
C VAL A 431 20.60 -0.90 19.28
N LEU A 432 19.61 -0.37 18.58
CA LEU A 432 19.82 0.63 17.53
C LEU A 432 19.91 2.04 18.12
N GLN A 433 20.58 2.93 17.42
CA GLN A 433 20.71 4.35 17.73
C GLN A 433 19.35 5.02 17.91
N ASP A 434 18.45 4.86 16.96
CA ASP A 434 17.07 5.35 17.02
C ASP A 434 16.15 4.27 17.59
N VAL A 435 15.79 4.43 18.87
CA VAL A 435 14.93 3.48 19.57
C VAL A 435 13.48 3.63 19.10
N PHE A 436 12.93 2.53 18.59
CA PHE A 436 11.52 2.43 18.24
C PHE A 436 10.72 1.69 19.32
N LEU A 437 9.67 2.33 19.83
CA LEU A 437 8.68 1.72 20.71
C LEU A 437 7.33 1.63 20.00
N PHE A 438 6.70 0.45 20.10
CA PHE A 438 5.36 0.22 19.58
C PHE A 438 4.32 0.79 20.54
N THR A 439 3.18 1.18 20.01
CA THR A 439 2.00 1.54 20.83
C THR A 439 1.53 0.33 21.63
N GLY A 440 1.26 0.54 22.92
CA GLY A 440 0.85 -0.50 23.87
C GLY A 440 1.32 -0.14 25.28
N ASP A 441 1.93 -1.07 26.00
CA ASP A 441 2.52 -0.84 27.31
C ASP A 441 4.03 -1.20 27.31
N ILE A 442 4.73 -0.88 28.41
CA ILE A 442 6.16 -1.16 28.57
C ILE A 442 6.42 -2.68 28.50
N LYS A 443 5.61 -3.51 29.15
CA LYS A 443 5.77 -4.98 29.11
C LYS A 443 5.66 -5.52 27.70
N SER A 444 4.65 -5.09 26.93
CA SER A 444 4.46 -5.53 25.54
C SER A 444 5.62 -5.12 24.66
N ASN A 445 6.19 -3.93 24.89
CA ASN A 445 7.37 -3.44 24.20
C ASN A 445 8.64 -4.25 24.53
N ILE A 446 8.79 -4.72 25.75
CA ILE A 446 9.94 -5.56 26.16
C ILE A 446 9.75 -6.99 25.62
N ARG A 447 8.56 -7.56 25.78
CA ARG A 447 8.26 -8.95 25.44
C ARG A 447 8.15 -9.19 23.94
N LEU A 448 7.70 -8.18 23.14
CA LEU A 448 7.43 -8.28 21.70
C LEU A 448 6.59 -9.52 21.34
N LYS A 449 5.52 -9.78 22.12
CA LYS A 449 4.63 -10.96 21.99
C LYS A 449 5.32 -12.32 22.18
N ASN A 450 6.53 -12.37 22.69
CA ASN A 450 7.18 -13.63 23.06
C ASN A 450 6.69 -14.09 24.43
N ASN A 451 5.76 -15.06 24.44
CA ASN A 451 5.15 -15.59 25.68
C ASN A 451 6.12 -16.38 26.58
N SER A 452 7.32 -16.71 26.09
CA SER A 452 8.33 -17.37 26.93
C SER A 452 9.02 -16.40 27.92
N ILE A 453 8.92 -15.09 27.69
CA ILE A 453 9.46 -14.07 28.58
C ILE A 453 8.42 -13.76 29.65
N THR A 454 8.72 -14.16 30.88
CA THR A 454 7.84 -13.95 32.04
C THR A 454 7.96 -12.52 32.58
N ASP A 455 6.99 -12.10 33.40
CA ASP A 455 7.06 -10.79 34.07
C ASP A 455 8.27 -10.70 35.00
N ASN A 456 8.70 -11.84 35.57
CA ASN A 456 9.89 -11.91 36.39
C ASN A 456 11.19 -11.73 35.55
N ASP A 457 11.26 -12.27 34.35
CA ASP A 457 12.37 -12.04 33.43
C ASP A 457 12.47 -10.55 33.05
N ILE A 458 11.33 -9.88 32.83
CA ILE A 458 11.28 -8.43 32.56
C ILE A 458 11.82 -7.64 33.74
N LYS A 459 11.38 -7.93 34.98
CA LYS A 459 11.85 -7.26 36.19
C LYS A 459 13.35 -7.48 36.42
N ASN A 460 13.83 -8.73 36.27
CA ASN A 460 15.25 -9.04 36.41
C ASN A 460 16.10 -8.30 35.36
N ALA A 461 15.60 -8.23 34.11
CA ALA A 461 16.28 -7.45 33.07
C ALA A 461 16.28 -5.95 33.39
N ALA A 462 15.19 -5.39 33.92
CA ALA A 462 15.12 -3.99 34.34
C ALA A 462 16.08 -3.68 35.49
N LEU A 463 16.17 -4.56 36.49
CA LEU A 463 17.13 -4.44 37.59
C LEU A 463 18.59 -4.47 37.11
N LEU A 464 18.93 -5.41 36.21
CA LEU A 464 20.27 -5.50 35.65
C LEU A 464 20.65 -4.23 34.88
N VAL A 465 19.74 -3.69 34.10
CA VAL A 465 19.92 -2.45 33.33
C VAL A 465 19.92 -1.22 34.25
N GLY A 466 19.28 -1.28 35.43
CA GLY A 466 19.04 -0.16 36.30
C GLY A 466 17.89 0.74 35.87
N ALA A 467 16.96 0.18 35.07
CA ALA A 467 15.76 0.87 34.61
C ALA A 467 14.54 0.69 35.55
N ASP A 468 14.67 -0.17 36.56
CA ASP A 468 13.62 -0.51 37.50
C ASP A 468 13.10 0.70 38.29
N GLN A 469 14.00 1.54 38.80
CA GLN A 469 13.63 2.75 39.54
C GLN A 469 12.80 3.71 38.70
N PHE A 470 13.21 3.94 37.47
CA PHE A 470 12.46 4.77 36.53
C PHE A 470 11.08 4.17 36.22
N ILE A 471 11.00 2.87 35.91
CA ILE A 471 9.74 2.22 35.56
C ILE A 471 8.79 2.17 36.77
N GLU A 472 9.28 1.85 37.96
CA GLU A 472 8.48 1.81 39.18
C GLU A 472 8.00 3.20 39.65
N SER A 473 8.64 4.29 39.22
CA SER A 473 8.19 5.65 39.47
C SER A 473 7.02 6.12 38.60
N LEU A 474 6.69 5.37 37.52
CA LEU A 474 5.57 5.69 36.65
C LEU A 474 4.23 5.32 37.29
N PRO A 475 3.14 6.04 36.99
CA PRO A 475 1.81 5.79 37.58
C PRO A 475 1.34 4.35 37.46
N CYS A 476 1.47 3.76 36.25
CA CYS A 476 1.09 2.37 35.96
C CYS A 476 2.29 1.42 35.88
N LYS A 477 3.48 1.87 36.25
CA LYS A 477 4.72 1.06 36.29
C LYS A 477 5.00 0.38 34.95
N TYR A 478 5.13 -0.96 34.95
CA TYR A 478 5.36 -1.76 33.74
C TYR A 478 4.16 -1.82 32.79
N ASP A 479 2.96 -1.46 33.24
CA ASP A 479 1.74 -1.36 32.44
C ASP A 479 1.48 0.07 31.94
N GLU A 480 2.48 0.98 32.11
CA GLU A 480 2.41 2.35 31.61
C GLU A 480 2.24 2.39 30.10
N GLU A 481 1.32 3.26 29.61
CA GLU A 481 0.98 3.40 28.22
C GLU A 481 2.13 3.99 27.40
N VAL A 482 2.53 3.29 26.35
CA VAL A 482 3.47 3.74 25.34
C VAL A 482 2.69 4.24 24.13
N LYS A 483 2.65 5.56 23.93
CA LYS A 483 2.04 6.20 22.75
C LYS A 483 2.95 6.05 21.52
N GLU A 484 2.48 6.53 20.38
CA GLU A 484 3.18 6.42 19.09
C GLU A 484 4.66 6.78 19.21
N LYS A 485 5.53 5.84 18.81
CA LYS A 485 7.01 5.95 18.89
C LYS A 485 7.56 6.28 20.28
N GLY A 486 6.77 6.09 21.35
CA GLY A 486 7.19 6.41 22.71
C GLY A 486 7.39 7.90 22.96
N CYS A 487 6.60 8.77 22.31
CA CYS A 487 6.74 10.23 22.42
C CYS A 487 6.52 10.79 23.83
N THR A 488 5.96 10.01 24.74
CA THR A 488 5.78 10.37 26.16
C THR A 488 7.04 10.18 27.01
N PHE A 489 8.03 9.45 26.50
CA PHE A 489 9.30 9.18 27.19
C PHE A 489 10.44 10.03 26.64
N SER A 490 11.40 10.39 27.52
CA SER A 490 12.64 11.03 27.08
C SER A 490 13.46 10.07 26.19
N SER A 491 14.43 10.60 25.43
CA SER A 491 15.33 9.78 24.60
C SER A 491 16.06 8.71 25.42
N GLY A 492 16.56 9.08 26.61
CA GLY A 492 17.24 8.16 27.52
C GLY A 492 16.30 7.10 28.10
N GLN A 493 15.08 7.47 28.50
CA GLN A 493 14.08 6.51 28.96
C GLN A 493 13.73 5.48 27.90
N ARG A 494 13.53 5.92 26.63
CA ARG A 494 13.33 4.98 25.51
C ARG A 494 14.52 4.05 25.33
N GLN A 495 15.74 4.57 25.49
CA GLN A 495 16.97 3.77 25.37
C GLN A 495 17.06 2.72 26.48
N LEU A 496 16.76 3.09 27.74
CA LEU A 496 16.69 2.14 28.85
C LEU A 496 15.67 1.02 28.62
N ILE A 497 14.46 1.36 28.13
CA ILE A 497 13.45 0.34 27.76
C ILE A 497 13.98 -0.59 26.65
N SER A 498 14.72 -0.06 25.67
CA SER A 498 15.34 -0.86 24.62
C SER A 498 16.44 -1.79 25.16
N PHE A 499 17.21 -1.35 26.14
CA PHE A 499 18.19 -2.18 26.85
C PHE A 499 17.51 -3.31 27.61
N VAL A 500 16.44 -3.02 28.36
CA VAL A 500 15.64 -4.05 29.04
C VAL A 500 15.10 -5.07 28.05
N ARG A 501 14.57 -4.60 26.89
CA ARG A 501 14.15 -5.47 25.79
C ARG A 501 15.29 -6.39 25.35
N ALA A 502 16.46 -5.85 25.05
CA ALA A 502 17.60 -6.62 24.58
C ALA A 502 18.03 -7.71 25.58
N ILE A 503 18.08 -7.39 26.87
CA ILE A 503 18.49 -8.32 27.94
C ILE A 503 17.42 -9.38 28.25
N ALA A 504 16.13 -9.02 28.17
CA ALA A 504 15.03 -9.96 28.44
C ALA A 504 15.05 -11.18 27.49
N PHE A 505 15.60 -11.05 26.28
CA PHE A 505 15.79 -12.13 25.32
C PHE A 505 17.02 -13.03 25.62
N LYS A 506 17.83 -12.70 26.65
CA LYS A 506 19.02 -13.48 27.08
C LYS A 506 19.99 -13.79 25.92
N PRO A 507 20.46 -12.78 25.16
CA PRO A 507 21.32 -12.99 24.01
C PRO A 507 22.73 -13.46 24.43
N SER A 508 23.40 -14.21 23.54
CA SER A 508 24.84 -14.54 23.69
C SER A 508 25.74 -13.44 23.16
N ILE A 509 25.28 -12.72 22.13
CA ILE A 509 25.98 -11.61 21.51
C ILE A 509 25.12 -10.35 21.65
N LEU A 510 25.71 -9.30 22.19
CA LEU A 510 25.06 -8.01 22.34
C LEU A 510 25.74 -6.97 21.46
N VAL A 511 24.96 -6.26 20.66
CA VAL A 511 25.46 -5.20 19.78
C VAL A 511 24.78 -3.90 20.17
N LEU A 512 25.58 -2.92 20.54
CA LEU A 512 25.13 -1.60 21.00
C LEU A 512 25.57 -0.54 20.00
N ASP A 513 24.61 0.10 19.32
CA ASP A 513 24.86 1.29 18.49
C ASP A 513 24.59 2.52 19.35
N GLU A 514 25.67 3.14 19.86
CA GLU A 514 25.58 4.26 20.79
C GLU A 514 25.37 5.57 20.05
N ALA A 515 24.20 6.20 20.27
CA ALA A 515 24.03 7.63 20.02
C ALA A 515 23.32 8.27 21.21
N THR A 516 24.15 8.78 22.12
CA THR A 516 23.69 9.56 23.26
C THR A 516 23.59 11.07 22.94
N ALA A 517 23.40 11.44 21.68
CA ALA A 517 23.16 12.82 21.27
C ALA A 517 21.84 13.31 21.90
N ASN A 518 21.89 14.47 22.59
CA ASN A 518 20.75 15.13 23.25
C ASN A 518 20.17 14.39 24.47
N ILE A 519 21.01 13.73 25.27
CA ILE A 519 20.63 13.14 26.57
C ILE A 519 21.24 14.00 27.67
N ASP A 520 20.49 14.22 28.76
CA ASP A 520 20.95 14.89 29.95
C ASP A 520 22.05 14.08 30.66
N THR A 521 22.93 14.74 31.42
CA THR A 521 24.11 14.13 32.03
C THR A 521 23.77 13.01 33.02
N GLU A 522 22.66 13.13 33.76
CA GLU A 522 22.24 12.12 34.73
C GLU A 522 21.82 10.83 34.02
N THR A 523 20.95 10.96 33.01
CA THR A 523 20.52 9.82 32.21
C THR A 523 21.68 9.20 31.43
N GLU A 524 22.65 9.98 31.00
CA GLU A 524 23.86 9.48 30.35
C GLU A 524 24.67 8.55 31.27
N ILE A 525 24.87 8.94 32.54
CA ILE A 525 25.55 8.10 33.53
C ILE A 525 24.77 6.78 33.73
N MET A 526 23.43 6.85 33.79
CA MET A 526 22.61 5.65 33.90
C MET A 526 22.80 4.71 32.70
N ILE A 527 22.82 5.25 31.47
CA ILE A 527 23.04 4.49 30.26
C ILE A 527 24.43 3.84 30.24
N GLN A 528 25.49 4.58 30.62
CA GLN A 528 26.86 4.05 30.69
C GLN A 528 26.97 2.91 31.73
N ASN A 529 26.38 3.07 32.90
CA ASN A 529 26.32 2.03 33.92
C ASN A 529 25.51 0.80 33.43
N ALA A 530 24.42 1.02 32.76
CA ALA A 530 23.62 -0.04 32.16
C ALA A 530 24.45 -0.84 31.13
N MET A 531 25.13 -0.15 30.21
CA MET A 531 26.00 -0.78 29.21
C MET A 531 27.10 -1.63 29.85
N ALA A 532 27.77 -1.13 30.89
CA ALA A 532 28.81 -1.87 31.62
C ALA A 532 28.24 -3.18 32.20
N ARG A 533 27.09 -3.12 32.90
CA ARG A 533 26.43 -4.31 33.47
C ARG A 533 25.94 -5.29 32.41
N MET A 534 25.44 -4.78 31.29
CA MET A 534 24.93 -5.62 30.18
C MET A 534 26.06 -6.36 29.47
N SER A 535 27.28 -5.81 29.44
CA SER A 535 28.44 -6.41 28.77
C SER A 535 29.06 -7.56 29.59
N GLU A 536 28.80 -7.68 30.88
CA GLU A 536 29.34 -8.74 31.73
C GLU A 536 28.90 -10.13 31.25
N ASN A 537 29.87 -11.05 31.12
CA ASN A 537 29.66 -12.45 30.73
C ASN A 537 29.01 -12.65 29.36
N ARG A 538 29.15 -11.68 28.42
CA ARG A 538 28.63 -11.76 27.06
C ARG A 538 29.63 -11.19 26.07
N THR A 539 29.60 -11.69 24.83
CA THR A 539 30.31 -11.05 23.74
C THR A 539 29.62 -9.73 23.40
N CYS A 540 30.30 -8.62 23.52
CA CYS A 540 29.73 -7.31 23.34
C CYS A 540 30.43 -6.53 22.20
N ILE A 541 29.68 -5.99 21.29
CA ILE A 541 30.15 -5.09 20.23
C ILE A 541 29.54 -3.72 20.48
N ILE A 542 30.39 -2.70 20.62
CA ILE A 542 29.97 -1.33 20.87
C ILE A 542 30.39 -0.46 19.69
N ILE A 543 29.44 0.21 19.04
CA ILE A 543 29.74 1.31 18.12
C ILE A 543 29.77 2.58 18.93
N ALA A 544 30.94 3.07 19.20
CA ALA A 544 31.10 4.22 20.06
C ALA A 544 31.13 5.53 19.24
N HIS A 545 30.26 6.43 19.62
CA HIS A 545 30.30 7.84 19.25
C HIS A 545 30.92 8.71 20.34
N ARG A 546 31.08 8.19 21.58
CA ARG A 546 31.75 8.85 22.69
C ARG A 546 32.90 8.01 23.18
N LEU A 547 34.02 8.68 23.48
CA LEU A 547 35.24 8.02 23.90
C LEU A 547 35.21 7.51 25.35
N SER A 548 34.31 8.03 26.19
CA SER A 548 34.06 7.50 27.53
C SER A 548 33.67 6.03 27.55
N THR A 549 32.89 5.62 26.57
CA THR A 549 32.40 4.23 26.41
C THR A 549 33.47 3.28 25.87
N VAL A 550 34.40 3.83 25.05
CA VAL A 550 35.47 3.04 24.41
C VAL A 550 36.56 2.65 25.40
N LYS A 551 36.77 3.50 26.42
CA LYS A 551 37.88 3.36 27.38
C LYS A 551 37.87 2.02 28.13
N ASN A 552 36.70 1.47 28.39
CA ASN A 552 36.53 0.23 29.15
C ASN A 552 36.43 -1.03 28.27
N ALA A 553 36.56 -0.90 26.93
CA ALA A 553 36.56 -2.04 26.04
C ALA A 553 37.89 -2.82 26.08
N ASP A 554 37.80 -4.15 26.03
CA ASP A 554 38.98 -5.03 26.01
C ASP A 554 39.81 -4.80 24.75
N LYS A 555 39.15 -4.52 23.64
CA LYS A 555 39.76 -4.26 22.34
C LYS A 555 39.03 -3.12 21.61
N ILE A 556 39.82 -2.27 20.98
CA ILE A 556 39.33 -1.17 20.15
C ILE A 556 39.77 -1.43 18.71
N ILE A 557 38.86 -1.33 17.76
CA ILE A 557 39.10 -1.46 16.32
C ILE A 557 38.77 -0.13 15.65
N VAL A 558 39.79 0.48 15.04
CA VAL A 558 39.66 1.77 14.35
C VAL A 558 39.38 1.57 12.87
N LEU A 559 38.20 2.00 12.45
CA LEU A 559 37.75 1.95 11.05
C LEU A 559 37.98 3.30 10.37
N HIS A 560 38.61 3.27 9.21
CA HIS A 560 38.77 4.45 8.36
C HIS A 560 38.52 4.09 6.88
N LYS A 561 37.53 4.74 6.27
CA LYS A 561 37.15 4.52 4.86
C LYS A 561 36.96 3.04 4.50
N GLY A 562 36.25 2.31 5.37
CA GLY A 562 35.91 0.90 5.16
C GLY A 562 37.05 -0.10 5.43
N ARG A 563 38.17 0.31 6.01
CA ARG A 563 39.30 -0.56 6.37
C ARG A 563 39.66 -0.45 7.83
N ILE A 564 40.14 -1.53 8.43
CA ILE A 564 40.73 -1.49 9.77
C ILE A 564 42.13 -0.87 9.65
N LYS A 565 42.39 0.14 10.43
CA LYS A 565 43.69 0.86 10.48
C LYS A 565 44.49 0.58 11.73
N GLU A 566 43.81 0.49 12.86
CA GLU A 566 44.46 0.27 14.17
C GLU A 566 43.59 -0.71 14.97
N THR A 567 44.26 -1.54 15.75
CA THR A 567 43.63 -2.46 16.70
C THR A 567 44.50 -2.53 17.95
N GLY A 568 43.92 -2.41 19.13
CA GLY A 568 44.61 -2.48 20.38
C GLY A 568 43.73 -2.09 21.56
N ASN A 569 44.28 -1.96 22.75
CA ASN A 569 43.60 -1.39 23.90
C ASN A 569 43.72 0.14 23.94
N HIS A 570 42.99 0.79 24.81
CA HIS A 570 42.96 2.25 24.96
C HIS A 570 44.35 2.85 25.17
N ALA A 571 45.15 2.27 26.10
CA ALA A 571 46.43 2.81 26.46
C ALA A 571 47.46 2.69 25.33
N ASP A 572 47.47 1.56 24.60
CA ASP A 572 48.40 1.33 23.50
C ASP A 572 48.09 2.23 22.30
N LEU A 573 46.80 2.37 21.95
CA LEU A 573 46.38 3.22 20.85
C LEU A 573 46.64 4.71 21.08
N LEU A 574 46.57 5.18 22.34
CA LEU A 574 46.98 6.55 22.71
C LEU A 574 48.47 6.75 22.54
N ARG A 575 49.30 5.79 22.98
CA ARG A 575 50.76 5.86 22.85
C ARG A 575 51.23 5.91 21.41
N ASN A 576 50.54 5.19 20.51
CA ASN A 576 50.88 5.11 19.09
C ASN A 576 50.64 6.41 18.32
N LYS A 577 49.96 7.41 18.93
CA LYS A 577 49.64 8.71 18.32
C LYS A 577 49.03 8.63 16.92
N GLY A 578 48.26 7.57 16.66
CA GLY A 578 47.61 7.30 15.41
C GLY A 578 46.24 7.99 15.26
N ILE A 579 45.39 7.42 14.41
CA ILE A 579 44.02 7.93 14.14
C ILE A 579 43.20 7.94 15.43
N TYR A 580 43.31 6.90 16.26
CA TYR A 580 42.60 6.83 17.53
C TYR A 580 42.97 8.02 18.47
N SER A 581 44.27 8.29 18.62
CA SER A 581 44.73 9.40 19.43
C SER A 581 44.26 10.76 18.89
N GLN A 582 44.21 10.92 17.55
CA GLN A 582 43.66 12.14 16.95
C GLN A 582 42.16 12.30 17.24
N LEU A 583 41.36 11.23 17.08
CA LEU A 583 39.93 11.24 17.40
C LEU A 583 39.71 11.51 18.90
N TYR A 584 40.55 10.98 19.77
CA TYR A 584 40.48 11.19 21.22
C TYR A 584 40.75 12.64 21.63
N ASN A 585 41.68 13.31 20.96
CA ASN A 585 42.04 14.70 21.27
C ASN A 585 41.05 15.72 20.65
N LEU A 586 40.18 15.31 19.75
CA LEU A 586 39.16 16.16 19.09
C LEU A 586 37.82 16.16 19.86
N GLN A 587 37.62 15.26 20.78
CA GLN A 587 36.45 15.16 21.66
C GLN A 587 36.76 15.59 23.07
#